data_e98bf652dbd3ca5c5e9706b53e157fed
#
_entry.id   e98bf652dbd3ca5c5e9706b53e157fed
#
_cell.length_a   1.000
_cell.length_b   1.000
_cell.length_c   1.000
_cell.angle_alpha   90.00
_cell.angle_beta   90.00
_cell.angle_gamma   90.00
#
_symmetry.space_group_name_H-M   'P 1'
#
loop_
_entity.id
_entity.type
_entity.pdbx_description
1 polymer ?
#
loop_
_entity_poly.entity_id
_entity_poly.type
_entity_poly.pdbx_seq_one_letter_code
_entity_poly.pdbx_strand_id
1 'polypeptide(L)'
;DTAQSGGENWIDETIITAVREFVYNGGGFIGVGEPAAHQWQGRFIQLDDVLGVEEEHGFNLNTDKYNWEEHRDHFILKDAEGEVDFGEGKKNIYALPETEILIQKDQEVQMAVKTFGKGRGVYISGLPYSFKNSRVLYRAVLWSASAEEELHCWYSTNYNVEVHAYVKNGKYCVVNNTYEPQDTVVYRGDGSSFRLHM
;
A
#
# COMPACT_ATOMS: atom_id res chain seq x y z
N ASP A 1 -7.98 -10.53 8.89
CA ASP A 1 -9.03 -9.55 8.95
C ASP A 1 -9.17 -8.94 10.33
N THR A 2 -8.20 -8.17 10.67
CA THR A 2 -8.05 -7.55 11.97
C THR A 2 -8.79 -6.23 12.08
N ALA A 3 -9.07 -5.60 10.96
CA ALA A 3 -9.78 -4.33 10.91
C ALA A 3 -11.19 -4.40 11.49
N GLN A 4 -11.86 -5.53 11.35
CA GLN A 4 -13.21 -5.71 11.89
C GLN A 4 -13.24 -5.97 13.40
N SER A 5 -12.13 -6.31 13.96
CA SER A 5 -12.03 -6.69 15.37
C SER A 5 -11.76 -5.53 16.32
N GLY A 6 -11.72 -4.31 15.82
CA GLY A 6 -11.50 -3.14 16.65
C GLY A 6 -10.16 -3.15 17.39
N GLY A 7 -9.17 -3.83 16.83
CA GLY A 7 -7.83 -3.85 17.40
C GLY A 7 -7.61 -4.84 18.55
N GLU A 8 -8.62 -5.50 19.06
CA GLU A 8 -8.44 -6.47 20.15
C GLU A 8 -7.70 -7.73 19.74
N ASN A 9 -7.81 -8.15 18.47
CA ASN A 9 -7.20 -9.40 17.97
C ASN A 9 -5.68 -9.34 17.88
N TRP A 10 -5.08 -8.18 17.93
CA TRP A 10 -3.63 -8.00 17.83
C TRP A 10 -2.99 -7.58 19.16
N ILE A 11 -3.70 -7.73 20.27
CA ILE A 11 -3.17 -7.54 21.61
C ILE A 11 -2.11 -8.60 21.93
N ASP A 12 -2.15 -9.76 21.27
CA ASP A 12 -1.17 -10.83 21.45
C ASP A 12 0.21 -10.37 20.97
N GLU A 13 1.08 -10.11 21.94
CA GLU A 13 2.47 -9.72 21.73
C GLU A 13 3.23 -10.72 20.86
N THR A 14 2.85 -11.99 20.88
CA THR A 14 3.45 -13.05 20.06
C THR A 14 3.22 -12.79 18.58
N ILE A 15 2.01 -12.40 18.19
CA ILE A 15 1.66 -12.09 16.79
C ILE A 15 2.39 -10.83 16.34
N ILE A 16 2.37 -9.78 17.14
CA ILE A 16 3.05 -8.51 16.83
C ILE A 16 4.55 -8.72 16.68
N THR A 17 5.16 -9.50 17.59
CA THR A 17 6.58 -9.84 17.52
C THR A 17 6.89 -10.65 16.25
N ALA A 18 6.06 -11.65 15.92
CA ALA A 18 6.26 -12.44 14.71
C ALA A 18 6.16 -11.61 13.42
N VAL A 19 5.24 -10.65 13.35
CA VAL A 19 5.13 -9.71 12.22
C VAL A 19 6.38 -8.82 12.14
N ARG A 20 6.84 -8.25 13.26
CA ARG A 20 8.08 -7.45 13.29
C ARG A 20 9.28 -8.25 12.81
N GLU A 21 9.47 -9.46 13.32
CA GLU A 21 10.56 -10.34 12.93
C GLU A 21 10.49 -10.68 11.44
N PHE A 22 9.29 -10.97 10.92
CA PHE A 22 9.08 -11.25 9.50
C PHE A 22 9.52 -10.07 8.63
N VAL A 23 9.08 -8.85 8.96
CA VAL A 23 9.45 -7.66 8.19
C VAL A 23 10.93 -7.35 8.37
N TYR A 24 11.44 -7.39 9.61
CA TYR A 24 12.85 -7.11 9.88
C TYR A 24 13.80 -8.01 9.07
N ASN A 25 13.40 -9.25 8.82
CA ASN A 25 14.18 -10.22 8.04
C ASN A 25 13.98 -10.12 6.51
N GLY A 26 13.20 -9.16 6.03
CA GLY A 26 13.03 -8.88 4.59
C GLY A 26 11.63 -9.09 4.06
N GLY A 27 10.66 -9.40 4.91
CA GLY A 27 9.25 -9.47 4.52
C GLY A 27 8.63 -8.10 4.27
N GLY A 28 7.47 -8.08 3.61
CA GLY A 28 6.66 -6.87 3.41
C GLY A 28 5.40 -6.89 4.25
N PHE A 29 4.99 -5.72 4.76
CA PHE A 29 3.73 -5.57 5.47
C PHE A 29 2.98 -4.33 4.98
N ILE A 30 1.69 -4.51 4.68
CA ILE A 30 0.81 -3.41 4.26
C ILE A 30 -0.32 -3.30 5.27
N GLY A 31 -0.41 -2.14 5.91
CA GLY A 31 -1.47 -1.80 6.83
C GLY A 31 -2.47 -0.83 6.21
N VAL A 32 -3.76 -1.15 6.28
CA VAL A 32 -4.84 -0.28 5.78
C VAL A 32 -5.80 0.05 6.92
N GLY A 33 -6.07 1.34 7.11
CA GLY A 33 -6.96 1.83 8.16
C GLY A 33 -6.39 1.62 9.56
N GLU A 34 -6.94 0.70 10.30
CA GLU A 34 -6.48 0.25 11.62
C GLU A 34 -5.85 -1.15 11.52
N PRO A 35 -4.59 -1.24 11.07
CA PRO A 35 -4.00 -2.53 10.71
C PRO A 35 -3.54 -3.37 11.91
N ALA A 36 -3.58 -2.83 13.11
CA ALA A 36 -3.11 -3.50 14.31
C ALA A 36 -3.93 -3.10 15.53
N ALA A 37 -3.64 -3.72 16.67
CA ALA A 37 -4.27 -3.38 17.92
C ALA A 37 -4.12 -1.90 18.27
N HIS A 38 -5.13 -1.38 18.89
CA HIS A 38 -5.25 0.00 19.32
C HIS A 38 -4.90 0.11 20.79
N GLN A 39 -4.18 1.16 21.18
CA GLN A 39 -3.96 1.53 22.57
C GLN A 39 -3.23 0.49 23.45
N TRP A 40 -2.18 -0.12 22.92
CA TRP A 40 -1.36 -1.03 23.73
C TRP A 40 -0.03 -0.39 24.13
N GLN A 41 0.30 -0.44 25.43
CA GLN A 41 1.56 0.08 25.97
C GLN A 41 1.87 1.56 25.60
N GLY A 42 0.83 2.38 25.51
CA GLY A 42 0.96 3.80 25.15
C GLY A 42 1.11 4.07 23.64
N ARG A 43 0.99 3.06 22.80
CA ARG A 43 0.93 3.18 21.34
C ARG A 43 -0.49 2.98 20.86
N PHE A 44 -0.87 3.75 19.87
CA PHE A 44 -2.19 3.63 19.23
C PHE A 44 -2.14 2.74 17.98
N ILE A 45 -0.96 2.57 17.38
CA ILE A 45 -0.70 1.60 16.33
C ILE A 45 0.41 0.67 16.81
N GLN A 46 0.10 -0.60 17.04
CA GLN A 46 1.04 -1.59 17.57
C GLN A 46 2.27 -1.82 16.68
N LEU A 47 2.12 -1.63 15.37
CA LEU A 47 3.17 -1.77 14.35
C LEU A 47 3.63 -0.41 13.83
N ASP A 48 3.62 0.61 14.69
CA ASP A 48 4.06 1.97 14.38
C ASP A 48 5.47 2.03 13.82
N ASP A 49 6.36 1.25 14.39
CA ASP A 49 7.76 1.13 13.97
C ASP A 49 7.91 0.50 12.57
N VAL A 50 7.07 -0.47 12.23
CA VAL A 50 7.05 -1.14 10.92
C VAL A 50 6.39 -0.27 9.85
N LEU A 51 5.26 0.37 10.20
CA LEU A 51 4.45 1.17 9.27
C LEU A 51 4.94 2.62 9.14
N GLY A 52 5.72 3.09 10.11
CA GLY A 52 6.24 4.44 10.14
C GLY A 52 5.22 5.51 10.52
N VAL A 53 4.09 5.13 11.08
CA VAL A 53 3.02 6.05 11.43
C VAL A 53 2.46 5.76 12.82
N GLU A 54 1.92 6.81 13.46
CA GLU A 54 1.23 6.71 14.73
C GLU A 54 -0.03 7.58 14.72
N GLU A 55 -0.97 7.28 15.59
CA GLU A 55 -2.21 8.05 15.75
C GLU A 55 -2.08 9.09 16.87
N GLU A 56 -2.57 10.31 16.62
CA GLU A 56 -2.60 11.38 17.61
C GLU A 56 -3.94 11.44 18.36
N HIS A 57 -3.87 11.49 19.68
CA HIS A 57 -5.04 11.64 20.56
C HIS A 57 -5.07 12.98 21.30
N GLY A 58 -4.58 14.04 20.70
CA GLY A 58 -4.85 15.42 21.10
C GLY A 58 -3.98 15.99 22.24
N PHE A 59 -3.02 15.24 22.76
CA PHE A 59 -2.18 15.72 23.88
C PHE A 59 -0.68 15.77 23.59
N ASN A 60 -0.25 15.34 22.44
CA ASN A 60 1.16 15.36 22.04
C ASN A 60 1.46 16.56 21.15
N LEU A 61 2.01 17.59 21.74
CA LEU A 61 2.59 18.74 21.02
C LEU A 61 4.03 18.42 20.57
N ASN A 62 4.22 17.33 19.88
CA ASN A 62 5.53 17.01 19.30
C ASN A 62 5.66 17.68 17.94
N THR A 63 6.63 18.58 17.80
CA THR A 63 6.88 19.30 16.55
C THR A 63 7.50 18.41 15.47
N ASP A 64 8.12 17.30 15.83
CA ASP A 64 8.77 16.39 14.90
C ASP A 64 7.78 15.60 14.03
N LYS A 65 6.50 15.56 14.43
CA LYS A 65 5.43 14.91 13.65
C LYS A 65 4.99 15.71 12.42
N TYR A 66 5.51 16.89 12.22
CA TYR A 66 5.14 17.77 11.11
C TYR A 66 6.18 17.73 9.99
N ASN A 67 6.49 16.56 9.49
CA ASN A 67 7.16 16.44 8.22
C ASN A 67 6.12 16.63 7.09
N TRP A 68 6.39 17.57 6.17
CA TRP A 68 5.47 17.94 5.09
C TRP A 68 5.98 17.54 3.71
N GLU A 69 7.14 16.91 3.62
CA GLU A 69 7.70 16.50 2.34
C GLU A 69 6.97 15.27 1.81
N GLU A 70 6.32 15.41 0.65
CA GLU A 70 5.66 14.32 -0.05
C GLU A 70 6.54 13.78 -1.19
N HIS A 71 6.61 12.46 -1.28
CA HIS A 71 7.33 11.74 -2.34
C HIS A 71 6.35 11.19 -3.40
N ARG A 72 5.69 12.10 -4.13
CA ARG A 72 4.67 11.79 -5.14
C ARG A 72 5.17 11.01 -6.35
N ASP A 73 6.47 10.99 -6.60
CA ASP A 73 7.12 10.24 -7.68
C ASP A 73 7.43 8.78 -7.31
N HIS A 74 7.07 8.36 -6.10
CA HIS A 74 7.31 7.02 -5.60
C HIS A 74 6.67 5.95 -6.49
N PHE A 75 7.31 4.76 -6.59
CA PHE A 75 6.87 3.62 -7.40
C PHE A 75 5.40 3.26 -7.21
N ILE A 76 4.90 3.28 -5.98
CA ILE A 76 3.52 2.91 -5.64
C ILE A 76 2.49 3.81 -6.35
N LEU A 77 2.81 5.08 -6.55
CA LEU A 77 1.87 6.09 -7.06
C LEU A 77 1.89 6.25 -8.58
N LYS A 78 2.79 5.62 -9.31
CA LYS A 78 2.96 5.86 -10.75
C LYS A 78 1.72 5.62 -11.61
N ASP A 79 0.82 4.71 -11.19
CA ASP A 79 -0.43 4.44 -11.89
C ASP A 79 -1.64 5.19 -11.29
N ALA A 80 -1.41 6.01 -10.27
CA ALA A 80 -2.47 6.72 -9.57
C ALA A 80 -2.94 8.00 -10.27
N GLU A 81 -2.23 8.45 -11.33
CA GLU A 81 -2.54 9.68 -12.08
C GLU A 81 -2.77 10.91 -11.16
N GLY A 82 -2.01 10.97 -10.06
CA GLY A 82 -2.03 12.06 -9.09
C GLY A 82 -3.07 11.96 -7.98
N GLU A 83 -4.01 11.02 -8.05
CA GLU A 83 -5.07 10.90 -7.04
C GLU A 83 -5.31 9.44 -6.62
N VAL A 84 -5.39 9.22 -5.30
CA VAL A 84 -5.81 7.99 -4.68
C VAL A 84 -7.07 8.29 -3.87
N ASP A 85 -8.09 7.43 -4.00
CA ASP A 85 -9.29 7.52 -3.16
C ASP A 85 -9.04 6.77 -1.85
N PHE A 86 -9.05 7.50 -0.75
CA PHE A 86 -8.90 6.93 0.60
C PHE A 86 -10.24 6.70 1.29
N GLY A 87 -11.38 7.07 0.64
CA GLY A 87 -12.68 7.08 1.28
C GLY A 87 -12.70 8.05 2.47
N GLU A 88 -13.27 7.62 3.58
CA GLU A 88 -13.21 8.41 4.82
C GLU A 88 -11.83 8.38 5.46
N GLY A 89 -11.04 7.34 5.20
CA GLY A 89 -9.71 7.15 5.72
C GLY A 89 -9.58 7.22 7.25
N LYS A 90 -8.53 6.66 7.81
CA LYS A 90 -8.22 6.83 9.24
C LYS A 90 -7.72 8.27 9.47
N LYS A 91 -8.19 8.90 10.54
CA LYS A 91 -7.85 10.27 10.95
C LYS A 91 -6.74 10.32 11.98
N ASN A 92 -6.19 11.53 12.16
CA ASN A 92 -5.19 11.82 13.19
C ASN A 92 -3.88 11.03 13.02
N ILE A 93 -3.53 10.66 11.81
CA ILE A 93 -2.29 9.91 11.53
C ILE A 93 -1.16 10.86 11.22
N TYR A 94 -0.02 10.67 11.87
CA TYR A 94 1.22 11.39 11.61
C TYR A 94 2.39 10.45 11.36
N ALA A 95 3.40 10.92 10.63
CA ALA A 95 4.59 10.16 10.31
C ALA A 95 5.60 10.18 11.47
N LEU A 96 6.20 9.02 11.73
CA LEU A 96 7.35 8.88 12.61
C LEU A 96 8.65 9.23 11.87
N PRO A 97 9.76 9.47 12.58
CA PRO A 97 11.06 9.70 11.95
C PRO A 97 11.45 8.61 10.94
N GLU A 98 12.16 8.99 9.90
CA GLU A 98 12.64 8.09 8.83
C GLU A 98 11.52 7.46 7.99
N THR A 99 10.33 8.05 8.00
CA THR A 99 9.19 7.63 7.18
C THR A 99 9.06 8.53 5.96
N GLU A 100 8.91 7.93 4.79
CA GLU A 100 8.58 8.66 3.56
C GLU A 100 7.06 8.81 3.44
N ILE A 101 6.60 10.06 3.44
CA ILE A 101 5.18 10.36 3.22
C ILE A 101 4.95 10.41 1.70
N LEU A 102 4.04 9.58 1.20
CA LEU A 102 3.68 9.58 -0.20
C LEU A 102 2.52 10.52 -0.49
N ILE A 103 1.51 10.52 0.36
CA ILE A 103 0.34 11.39 0.27
C ILE A 103 -0.07 11.84 1.66
N GLN A 104 -0.33 13.14 1.80
CA GLN A 104 -0.99 13.71 2.97
C GLN A 104 -2.13 14.64 2.54
N LYS A 105 -3.10 14.82 3.41
CA LYS A 105 -4.23 15.70 3.22
C LYS A 105 -4.59 16.34 4.55
N ASP A 106 -4.80 17.65 4.55
CA ASP A 106 -5.18 18.42 5.75
C ASP A 106 -4.23 18.16 6.95
N GLN A 107 -2.92 18.02 6.66
CA GLN A 107 -1.87 17.73 7.65
C GLN A 107 -1.92 16.31 8.26
N GLU A 108 -2.67 15.42 7.65
CA GLU A 108 -2.75 14.02 8.05
C GLU A 108 -2.13 13.11 7.01
N VAL A 109 -1.38 12.12 7.43
CA VAL A 109 -0.78 11.13 6.54
C VAL A 109 -1.87 10.20 6.00
N GLN A 110 -1.99 10.16 4.68
CA GLN A 110 -2.92 9.25 4.00
C GLN A 110 -2.20 7.99 3.50
N MET A 111 -0.96 8.14 3.06
CA MET A 111 -0.12 7.03 2.64
C MET A 111 1.35 7.31 2.97
N ALA A 112 2.01 6.32 3.54
CA ALA A 112 3.42 6.39 3.89
C ALA A 112 4.11 5.04 3.69
N VAL A 113 5.43 5.08 3.56
CA VAL A 113 6.28 3.89 3.46
C VAL A 113 7.47 4.01 4.39
N LYS A 114 7.94 2.87 4.88
CA LYS A 114 9.12 2.80 5.74
C LYS A 114 9.93 1.54 5.48
N THR A 115 11.23 1.67 5.54
CA THR A 115 12.13 0.52 5.62
C THR A 115 12.28 0.12 7.09
N PHE A 116 12.09 -1.17 7.39
CA PHE A 116 12.25 -1.72 8.73
C PHE A 116 13.15 -2.96 8.67
N GLY A 117 14.38 -2.83 9.17
CA GLY A 117 15.41 -3.84 9.00
C GLY A 117 15.74 -4.05 7.52
N LYS A 118 15.50 -5.25 6.99
CA LYS A 118 15.66 -5.60 5.57
C LYS A 118 14.35 -5.53 4.79
N GLY A 119 13.24 -5.37 5.46
CA GLY A 119 11.90 -5.36 4.87
C GLY A 119 11.29 -3.98 4.77
N ARG A 120 10.04 -3.92 4.36
CA ARG A 120 9.34 -2.68 4.02
C ARG A 120 7.91 -2.69 4.55
N GLY A 121 7.52 -1.59 5.19
CA GLY A 121 6.16 -1.31 5.62
C GLY A 121 5.47 -0.29 4.72
N VAL A 122 4.20 -0.48 4.46
CA VAL A 122 3.33 0.48 3.75
C VAL A 122 2.10 0.75 4.62
N TYR A 123 1.83 2.02 4.87
CA TYR A 123 0.61 2.46 5.52
C TYR A 123 -0.32 3.15 4.52
N ILE A 124 -1.61 2.84 4.58
CA ILE A 124 -2.68 3.45 3.78
C ILE A 124 -3.86 3.73 4.70
N SER A 125 -4.32 4.98 4.82
CA SER A 125 -5.37 5.38 5.75
C SER A 125 -6.75 4.77 5.45
N GLY A 126 -6.99 4.43 4.20
CA GLY A 126 -8.18 3.75 3.69
C GLY A 126 -8.01 3.45 2.22
N LEU A 127 -8.65 2.38 1.74
CA LEU A 127 -8.50 1.97 0.34
C LEU A 127 -9.81 1.32 -0.16
N PRO A 128 -10.87 2.11 -0.41
CA PRO A 128 -12.10 1.57 -0.99
C PRO A 128 -11.82 0.94 -2.35
N TYR A 129 -12.58 -0.08 -2.69
CA TYR A 129 -12.39 -0.80 -3.95
C TYR A 129 -12.67 0.11 -5.15
N SER A 130 -11.69 0.19 -6.03
CA SER A 130 -11.81 0.70 -7.41
C SER A 130 -10.70 0.09 -8.26
N PHE A 131 -10.81 0.13 -9.58
CA PHE A 131 -9.74 -0.34 -10.46
C PHE A 131 -8.44 0.45 -10.23
N LYS A 132 -8.55 1.76 -10.02
CA LYS A 132 -7.40 2.62 -9.72
C LYS A 132 -6.73 2.27 -8.40
N ASN A 133 -7.52 2.11 -7.33
CA ASN A 133 -7.00 1.71 -6.03
C ASN A 133 -6.40 0.30 -6.04
N SER A 134 -6.96 -0.61 -6.84
CA SER A 134 -6.38 -1.95 -7.04
C SER A 134 -4.98 -1.88 -7.66
N ARG A 135 -4.73 -0.92 -8.55
CA ARG A 135 -3.38 -0.69 -9.10
C ARG A 135 -2.41 -0.16 -8.05
N VAL A 136 -2.85 0.78 -7.23
CA VAL A 136 -2.04 1.28 -6.10
C VAL A 136 -1.70 0.14 -5.14
N LEU A 137 -2.69 -0.69 -4.78
CA LEU A 137 -2.46 -1.86 -3.92
C LEU A 137 -1.50 -2.86 -4.54
N TYR A 138 -1.67 -3.18 -5.83
CA TYR A 138 -0.78 -4.09 -6.55
C TYR A 138 0.68 -3.60 -6.52
N ARG A 139 0.91 -2.32 -6.79
CA ARG A 139 2.24 -1.72 -6.67
C ARG A 139 2.76 -1.70 -5.24
N ALA A 140 1.91 -1.44 -4.26
CA ALA A 140 2.29 -1.52 -2.85
C ALA A 140 2.73 -2.94 -2.46
N VAL A 141 2.05 -3.99 -2.97
CA VAL A 141 2.45 -5.39 -2.77
C VAL A 141 3.82 -5.66 -3.37
N LEU A 142 4.04 -5.29 -4.62
CA LEU A 142 5.35 -5.48 -5.28
C LEU A 142 6.46 -4.73 -4.57
N TRP A 143 6.23 -3.48 -4.18
CA TRP A 143 7.22 -2.68 -3.48
C TRP A 143 7.54 -3.26 -2.10
N SER A 144 6.53 -3.63 -1.32
CA SER A 144 6.75 -4.21 0.01
C SER A 144 7.48 -5.56 -0.05
N ALA A 145 7.28 -6.31 -1.12
CA ALA A 145 7.96 -7.58 -1.39
C ALA A 145 9.36 -7.42 -2.02
N SER A 146 9.81 -6.18 -2.31
CA SER A 146 11.05 -5.89 -3.07
C SER A 146 11.08 -6.58 -4.44
N ALA A 147 9.93 -6.59 -5.12
CA ALA A 147 9.68 -7.27 -6.39
C ALA A 147 9.18 -6.31 -7.49
N GLU A 148 9.62 -5.04 -7.45
CA GLU A 148 9.18 -3.99 -8.38
C GLU A 148 9.43 -4.35 -9.85
N GLU A 149 10.45 -5.15 -10.11
CA GLU A 149 10.82 -5.62 -11.46
C GLU A 149 9.76 -6.54 -12.07
N GLU A 150 8.95 -7.20 -11.23
CA GLU A 150 7.88 -8.11 -11.66
C GLU A 150 6.64 -7.37 -12.19
N LEU A 151 6.59 -6.05 -12.04
CA LEU A 151 5.45 -5.24 -12.48
C LEU A 151 5.07 -5.50 -13.95
N HIS A 152 6.05 -5.67 -14.82
CA HIS A 152 5.84 -5.86 -16.25
C HIS A 152 5.64 -7.34 -16.65
N CYS A 153 5.23 -8.20 -15.71
CA CYS A 153 4.85 -9.58 -15.98
C CYS A 153 3.33 -9.73 -15.95
N TRP A 154 2.71 -10.02 -17.09
CA TRP A 154 1.24 -10.17 -17.20
C TRP A 154 0.48 -8.91 -16.74
N TYR A 155 0.85 -7.79 -17.31
CA TYR A 155 0.40 -6.48 -16.90
C TYR A 155 -0.17 -5.67 -18.06
N SER A 156 -1.11 -4.79 -17.76
CA SER A 156 -1.69 -3.82 -18.69
C SER A 156 -1.41 -2.40 -18.19
N THR A 157 -1.07 -1.47 -19.06
CA THR A 157 -0.86 -0.07 -18.68
C THR A 157 -2.15 0.68 -18.36
N ASN A 158 -3.30 0.17 -18.82
CA ASN A 158 -4.60 0.76 -18.55
C ASN A 158 -5.28 0.03 -17.38
N TYR A 159 -5.65 0.76 -16.33
CA TYR A 159 -6.27 0.18 -15.13
C TYR A 159 -7.68 -0.40 -15.36
N ASN A 160 -8.34 -0.03 -16.46
CA ASN A 160 -9.62 -0.62 -16.89
C ASN A 160 -9.45 -1.95 -17.64
N VAL A 161 -8.21 -2.36 -17.89
CA VAL A 161 -7.89 -3.58 -18.63
C VAL A 161 -7.07 -4.51 -17.75
N GLU A 162 -7.56 -5.72 -17.58
CA GLU A 162 -6.89 -6.77 -16.80
C GLU A 162 -6.24 -7.82 -17.69
N VAL A 163 -5.16 -8.42 -17.19
CA VAL A 163 -4.48 -9.56 -17.85
C VAL A 163 -4.49 -10.76 -16.92
N HIS A 164 -5.17 -11.82 -17.33
CA HIS A 164 -5.26 -13.08 -16.58
C HIS A 164 -4.41 -14.15 -17.26
N ALA A 165 -3.32 -14.56 -16.62
CA ALA A 165 -2.39 -15.53 -17.16
C ALA A 165 -2.71 -16.96 -16.74
N TYR A 166 -2.73 -17.85 -17.71
CA TYR A 166 -2.85 -19.30 -17.55
C TYR A 166 -1.51 -19.95 -17.95
N VAL A 167 -0.48 -19.65 -17.18
CA VAL A 167 0.92 -19.95 -17.49
C VAL A 167 1.15 -21.42 -17.87
N LYS A 168 0.53 -22.35 -17.14
CA LYS A 168 0.65 -23.80 -17.41
C LYS A 168 0.13 -24.21 -18.79
N ASN A 169 -0.79 -23.44 -19.35
CA ASN A 169 -1.42 -23.72 -20.63
C ASN A 169 -0.84 -22.85 -21.78
N GLY A 170 0.12 -21.99 -21.47
CA GLY A 170 0.69 -21.05 -22.44
C GLY A 170 -0.33 -20.03 -22.98
N LYS A 171 -1.39 -19.76 -22.22
CA LYS A 171 -2.49 -18.87 -22.61
C LYS A 171 -2.65 -17.71 -21.64
N TYR A 172 -3.23 -16.64 -22.10
CA TYR A 172 -3.69 -15.52 -21.28
C TYR A 172 -4.96 -14.92 -21.87
N CYS A 173 -5.71 -14.22 -21.04
CA CYS A 173 -6.91 -13.49 -21.41
C CYS A 173 -6.70 -12.01 -21.06
N VAL A 174 -7.13 -11.13 -21.94
CA VAL A 174 -7.17 -9.68 -21.69
C VAL A 174 -8.63 -9.28 -21.62
N VAL A 175 -9.03 -8.60 -20.57
CA VAL A 175 -10.40 -8.23 -20.29
C VAL A 175 -10.52 -6.71 -20.18
N ASN A 176 -11.39 -6.12 -20.99
CA ASN A 176 -11.84 -4.74 -20.83
C ASN A 176 -12.99 -4.71 -19.81
N ASN A 177 -12.80 -4.08 -18.68
CA ASN A 177 -13.79 -3.98 -17.60
C ASN A 177 -14.80 -2.83 -17.79
N THR A 178 -14.78 -2.19 -18.96
CA THR A 178 -15.71 -1.11 -19.31
C THR A 178 -16.54 -1.46 -20.54
N TYR A 179 -17.55 -0.66 -20.82
CA TYR A 179 -18.34 -0.75 -22.06
C TYR A 179 -17.78 0.13 -23.19
N GLU A 180 -16.77 0.92 -22.89
CA GLU A 180 -16.12 1.83 -23.86
C GLU A 180 -14.82 1.22 -24.38
N PRO A 181 -14.46 1.47 -25.64
CA PRO A 181 -13.18 1.02 -26.20
C PRO A 181 -12.00 1.52 -25.36
N GLN A 182 -11.02 0.64 -25.15
CA GLN A 182 -9.82 0.92 -24.36
C GLN A 182 -8.56 0.68 -25.17
N ASP A 183 -7.61 1.60 -25.04
CA ASP A 183 -6.26 1.46 -25.54
C ASP A 183 -5.31 1.07 -24.40
N THR A 184 -4.46 0.09 -24.65
CA THR A 184 -3.48 -0.35 -23.65
C THR A 184 -2.23 -0.93 -24.28
N VAL A 185 -1.15 -0.98 -23.48
CA VAL A 185 0.02 -1.83 -23.74
C VAL A 185 -0.06 -3.02 -22.81
N VAL A 186 -0.04 -4.21 -23.35
CA VAL A 186 -0.06 -5.47 -22.60
C VAL A 186 1.37 -6.04 -22.57
N TYR A 187 1.85 -6.34 -21.36
CA TYR A 187 3.10 -7.03 -21.11
C TYR A 187 2.84 -8.51 -20.84
N ARG A 188 3.63 -9.39 -21.48
CA ARG A 188 3.62 -10.83 -21.26
C ARG A 188 4.56 -11.24 -20.13
N GLY A 189 4.52 -12.53 -19.74
CA GLY A 189 5.38 -13.05 -18.68
C GLY A 189 6.88 -13.07 -19.00
N ASP A 190 7.26 -12.91 -20.26
CA ASP A 190 8.65 -12.75 -20.70
C ASP A 190 9.08 -11.27 -20.81
N GLY A 191 8.23 -10.34 -20.39
CA GLY A 191 8.45 -8.89 -20.47
C GLY A 191 8.23 -8.31 -21.87
N SER A 192 7.96 -9.12 -22.88
CA SER A 192 7.58 -8.60 -24.21
C SER A 192 6.23 -7.91 -24.16
N SER A 193 6.02 -6.89 -24.99
CA SER A 193 4.78 -6.12 -24.97
C SER A 193 4.20 -5.92 -26.38
N PHE A 194 2.91 -5.61 -26.42
CA PHE A 194 2.19 -5.23 -27.64
C PHE A 194 1.07 -4.24 -27.31
N ARG A 195 0.70 -3.43 -28.29
CA ARG A 195 -0.46 -2.54 -28.16
C ARG A 195 -1.73 -3.29 -28.51
N LEU A 196 -2.79 -2.99 -27.78
CA LEU A 196 -4.11 -3.55 -27.97
C LEU A 196 -5.15 -2.43 -27.91
N HIS A 197 -6.07 -2.45 -28.88
CA HIS A 197 -7.30 -1.66 -28.88
C HIS A 197 -8.47 -2.62 -28.78
N MET A 198 -9.36 -2.45 -27.82
CA MET A 198 -10.44 -3.38 -27.56
C MET A 198 -11.67 -2.69 -26.97
#